data_0bf738688ba2917c471924d2d64d0911
#
_entry.id   0bf738688ba2917c471924d2d64d0911
#
_cell.length_a   1.000
_cell.length_b   1.000
_cell.length_c   1.000
_cell.angle_alpha   90.00
_cell.angle_beta   90.00
_cell.angle_gamma   90.00
#
_symmetry.space_group_name_H-M   'P 1'
#
loop_
_entity.id
_entity.type
_entity.pdbx_description
1 polymer ?
#
loop_
_entity_poly.entity_id
_entity_poly.type
_entity_poly.pdbx_seq_one_letter_code
_entity_poly.pdbx_strand_id
1 'polypeptide(L)'
;IADSVETVMQAERLDGSVLLAGCDKSLPGMLMAAARLDLSSVFLYAGSIMPGWVKLTDGTEKTVTIIDAFEAVGACKAGKMSEEDLGRIERAICPGEGACGGMYTANTMASAAEALGMSLPGSAAPPAADRRRDVWAHRSGEAVVNLLRLGITARDILTKKAFENAIAVTMAFGGSTNAVLHLLAIAREAEVDLTLDDFNRIGDKVPHLGDLKPFGQFVMTDVDRVGGVPVVMKALLDAGLIHGDALTVTGKTVAENLEGINPPDPDGKIIRSLQNPIHKTGGITILQGSMAPEGAVVKTAGFDLEEFTGPARVFEREREAMDALTEGKISAGDVVVIRYEGPKGGPGMREMLAITGAIKGAGLGKDVLLLTD
;
A
#
# COMPACT_ATOMS: atom_id res chain seq x y z
N ILE A 1 15.96 9.93 -0.70
CA ILE A 1 14.85 10.84 -0.28
C ILE A 1 15.09 11.29 1.15
N ALA A 2 15.23 10.38 2.12
CA ALA A 2 15.46 10.75 3.52
C ALA A 2 16.68 11.68 3.67
N ASP A 3 17.82 11.32 3.07
CA ASP A 3 19.06 12.11 3.11
C ASP A 3 18.88 13.51 2.52
N SER A 4 18.06 13.64 1.46
CA SER A 4 17.78 14.96 0.85
C SER A 4 16.98 15.86 1.78
N VAL A 5 15.96 15.30 2.46
CA VAL A 5 15.17 16.03 3.46
C VAL A 5 16.06 16.42 4.65
N GLU A 6 16.82 15.45 5.18
CA GLU A 6 17.75 15.68 6.29
C GLU A 6 18.75 16.81 5.96
N THR A 7 19.35 16.77 4.78
CA THR A 7 20.30 17.81 4.34
C THR A 7 19.68 19.21 4.38
N VAL A 8 18.48 19.38 3.84
CA VAL A 8 17.78 20.69 3.83
C VAL A 8 17.40 21.10 5.23
N MET A 9 16.77 20.23 6.01
CA MET A 9 16.32 20.54 7.37
C MET A 9 17.48 20.94 8.28
N GLN A 10 18.61 20.24 8.20
CA GLN A 10 19.82 20.54 8.98
C GLN A 10 20.51 21.83 8.53
N ALA A 11 20.65 22.02 7.20
CA ALA A 11 21.34 23.19 6.64
C ALA A 11 20.58 24.50 6.97
N GLU A 12 19.26 24.47 6.83
CA GLU A 12 18.37 25.63 7.08
C GLU A 12 17.97 25.75 8.55
N ARG A 13 18.33 24.78 9.40
CA ARG A 13 17.98 24.73 10.84
C ARG A 13 16.47 24.89 11.09
N LEU A 14 15.67 24.09 10.36
CA LEU A 14 14.22 24.11 10.49
C LEU A 14 13.78 23.30 11.71
N ASP A 15 12.79 23.78 12.44
CA ASP A 15 12.30 23.19 13.68
C ASP A 15 11.16 22.17 13.47
N GLY A 16 10.54 22.18 12.30
CA GLY A 16 9.44 21.26 11.97
C GLY A 16 9.17 21.18 10.48
N SER A 17 8.37 20.20 10.05
CA SER A 17 8.12 19.95 8.64
C SER A 17 6.72 19.43 8.34
N VAL A 18 6.19 19.79 7.17
CA VAL A 18 5.11 19.07 6.50
C VAL A 18 5.72 18.32 5.33
N LEU A 19 5.68 17.00 5.38
CA LEU A 19 6.33 16.11 4.44
C LEU A 19 5.31 15.59 3.43
N LEU A 20 5.29 16.19 2.23
CA LEU A 20 4.37 15.82 1.15
C LEU A 20 4.95 14.72 0.28
N ALA A 21 4.20 13.63 0.11
CA ALA A 21 4.60 12.51 -0.75
C ALA A 21 3.41 11.90 -1.50
N GLY A 22 3.65 11.41 -2.72
CA GLY A 22 2.60 10.91 -3.59
C GLY A 22 2.86 9.56 -4.25
N CYS A 23 4.01 8.89 -4.02
CA CYS A 23 4.28 7.62 -4.68
C CYS A 23 5.10 6.67 -3.81
N ASP A 24 5.14 5.40 -4.19
CA ASP A 24 5.67 4.23 -3.51
C ASP A 24 6.90 4.49 -2.63
N LYS A 25 7.99 5.00 -3.19
CA LYS A 25 9.25 5.21 -2.45
C LYS A 25 9.34 6.57 -1.75
N SER A 26 8.56 7.55 -2.18
CA SER A 26 8.55 8.86 -1.54
C SER A 26 7.84 8.84 -0.18
N LEU A 27 6.80 8.02 -0.01
CA LEU A 27 6.08 7.93 1.25
C LEU A 27 6.99 7.39 2.39
N PRO A 28 7.59 6.20 2.28
CA PRO A 28 8.48 5.72 3.32
C PRO A 28 9.72 6.60 3.48
N GLY A 29 10.28 7.15 2.41
CA GLY A 29 11.45 8.04 2.48
C GLY A 29 11.19 9.30 3.30
N MET A 30 10.00 9.91 3.18
CA MET A 30 9.60 11.06 4.00
C MET A 30 9.36 10.66 5.46
N LEU A 31 8.72 9.52 5.73
CA LEU A 31 8.52 9.02 7.09
C LEU A 31 9.86 8.63 7.77
N MET A 32 10.79 8.04 7.02
CA MET A 32 12.16 7.79 7.49
C MET A 32 12.87 9.10 7.87
N ALA A 33 12.73 10.14 7.05
CA ALA A 33 13.29 11.45 7.37
C ALA A 33 12.70 12.04 8.65
N ALA A 34 11.37 11.98 8.82
CA ALA A 34 10.71 12.41 10.05
C ALA A 34 11.25 11.67 11.28
N ALA A 35 11.35 10.34 11.20
CA ALA A 35 11.86 9.48 12.26
C ALA A 35 13.32 9.78 12.63
N ARG A 36 14.18 9.96 11.61
CA ARG A 36 15.63 10.22 11.78
C ARG A 36 15.89 11.58 12.40
N LEU A 37 15.20 12.61 11.90
CA LEU A 37 15.37 13.99 12.38
C LEU A 37 14.78 14.21 13.77
N ASP A 38 13.76 13.46 14.12
CA ASP A 38 13.04 13.55 15.38
C ASP A 38 12.58 14.98 15.72
N LEU A 39 12.04 15.66 14.72
CA LEU A 39 11.45 16.99 14.85
C LEU A 39 9.92 16.90 14.76
N SER A 40 9.23 17.96 15.16
CA SER A 40 7.78 18.06 14.96
C SER A 40 7.44 17.97 13.49
N SER A 41 6.80 16.86 13.07
CA SER A 41 6.59 16.56 11.65
C SER A 41 5.18 16.03 11.41
N VAL A 42 4.58 16.44 10.29
CA VAL A 42 3.30 15.94 9.80
C VAL A 42 3.49 15.39 8.41
N PHE A 43 3.08 14.15 8.19
CA PHE A 43 3.07 13.55 6.87
C PHE A 43 1.77 13.92 6.13
N LEU A 44 1.88 14.33 4.87
CA LEU A 44 0.75 14.65 4.00
C LEU A 44 0.82 13.82 2.72
N TYR A 45 -0.19 12.98 2.51
CA TYR A 45 -0.32 12.25 1.25
C TYR A 45 -0.84 13.15 0.14
N ALA A 46 -0.26 13.06 -1.06
CA ALA A 46 -0.69 13.85 -2.22
C ALA A 46 -2.03 13.40 -2.83
N GLY A 47 -2.50 12.21 -2.48
CA GLY A 47 -3.77 11.67 -2.94
C GLY A 47 -3.65 10.68 -4.10
N SER A 48 -4.65 9.82 -4.22
CA SER A 48 -4.76 8.86 -5.32
C SER A 48 -5.33 9.50 -6.58
N ILE A 49 -5.00 8.91 -7.74
CA ILE A 49 -5.63 9.27 -9.01
C ILE A 49 -7.07 8.77 -9.07
N MET A 50 -7.94 9.48 -9.77
CA MET A 50 -9.26 8.99 -10.11
C MET A 50 -9.16 7.77 -11.04
N PRO A 51 -10.03 6.77 -10.92
CA PRO A 51 -10.09 5.70 -11.90
C PRO A 51 -10.54 6.24 -13.26
N GLY A 52 -10.02 5.64 -14.33
CA GLY A 52 -10.49 5.91 -15.69
C GLY A 52 -11.76 5.13 -16.02
N TRP A 53 -12.39 5.51 -17.13
CA TRP A 53 -13.53 4.80 -17.68
C TRP A 53 -13.31 4.54 -19.16
N VAL A 54 -13.66 3.35 -19.63
CA VAL A 54 -13.47 2.94 -21.01
C VAL A 54 -14.66 2.14 -21.51
N LYS A 55 -15.01 2.34 -22.79
CA LYS A 55 -15.91 1.50 -23.55
C LYS A 55 -15.12 0.74 -24.60
N LEU A 56 -15.14 -0.60 -24.51
CA LEU A 56 -14.47 -1.51 -25.41
C LEU A 56 -15.24 -1.68 -26.74
N THR A 57 -14.61 -2.30 -27.73
CA THR A 57 -15.19 -2.52 -29.07
C THR A 57 -16.42 -3.43 -29.04
N ASP A 58 -16.49 -4.36 -28.10
CA ASP A 58 -17.66 -5.23 -27.88
C ASP A 58 -18.82 -4.54 -27.14
N GLY A 59 -18.67 -3.25 -26.80
CA GLY A 59 -19.64 -2.47 -26.05
C GLY A 59 -19.53 -2.57 -24.55
N THR A 60 -18.61 -3.38 -24.01
CA THR A 60 -18.35 -3.49 -22.55
C THR A 60 -17.84 -2.17 -22.00
N GLU A 61 -18.46 -1.70 -20.92
CA GLU A 61 -18.05 -0.49 -20.20
C GLU A 61 -17.44 -0.89 -18.86
N LYS A 62 -16.24 -0.37 -18.54
CA LYS A 62 -15.57 -0.67 -17.29
C LYS A 62 -14.74 0.48 -16.75
N THR A 63 -14.57 0.49 -15.44
CA THR A 63 -13.62 1.33 -14.73
C THR A 63 -12.23 0.69 -14.80
N VAL A 64 -11.21 1.49 -15.14
CA VAL A 64 -9.84 1.02 -15.36
C VAL A 64 -8.84 1.82 -14.53
N THR A 65 -7.76 1.15 -14.18
CA THR A 65 -6.61 1.69 -13.43
C THR A 65 -5.32 1.23 -14.09
N ILE A 66 -4.18 1.64 -13.56
CA ILE A 66 -2.87 1.26 -14.11
C ILE A 66 -2.68 -0.26 -14.23
N ILE A 67 -3.22 -1.07 -13.31
CA ILE A 67 -3.10 -2.53 -13.40
C ILE A 67 -3.85 -3.09 -14.61
N ASP A 68 -4.97 -2.47 -14.98
CA ASP A 68 -5.73 -2.89 -16.17
C ASP A 68 -4.92 -2.73 -17.46
N ALA A 69 -3.96 -1.79 -17.51
CA ALA A 69 -3.05 -1.66 -18.67
C ALA A 69 -2.10 -2.85 -18.75
N PHE A 70 -1.47 -3.26 -17.65
CA PHE A 70 -0.56 -4.42 -17.65
C PHE A 70 -1.30 -5.71 -17.98
N GLU A 71 -2.50 -5.90 -17.43
CA GLU A 71 -3.37 -7.02 -17.78
C GLU A 71 -3.77 -7.00 -19.28
N ALA A 72 -4.10 -5.81 -19.82
CA ALA A 72 -4.45 -5.66 -21.22
C ALA A 72 -3.28 -5.96 -22.15
N VAL A 73 -2.05 -5.56 -21.81
CA VAL A 73 -0.83 -5.94 -22.56
C VAL A 73 -0.69 -7.45 -22.61
N GLY A 74 -0.80 -8.14 -21.47
CA GLY A 74 -0.75 -9.61 -21.43
C GLY A 74 -1.85 -10.28 -22.24
N ALA A 75 -3.09 -9.77 -22.13
CA ALA A 75 -4.24 -10.30 -22.89
C ALA A 75 -4.09 -10.08 -24.38
N CYS A 76 -3.60 -8.91 -24.81
CA CYS A 76 -3.34 -8.61 -26.23
C CYS A 76 -2.26 -9.53 -26.79
N LYS A 77 -1.15 -9.71 -26.08
CA LYS A 77 -0.06 -10.62 -26.45
C LYS A 77 -0.52 -12.08 -26.55
N ALA A 78 -1.43 -12.50 -25.67
CA ALA A 78 -2.04 -13.83 -25.72
C ALA A 78 -3.16 -13.98 -26.77
N GLY A 79 -3.43 -12.96 -27.59
CA GLY A 79 -4.50 -12.96 -28.61
C GLY A 79 -5.92 -12.92 -28.02
N LYS A 80 -6.08 -12.56 -26.76
CA LYS A 80 -7.37 -12.48 -26.04
C LYS A 80 -8.01 -11.08 -26.07
N MET A 81 -7.28 -10.08 -26.55
CA MET A 81 -7.72 -8.69 -26.67
C MET A 81 -7.19 -8.08 -27.96
N SER A 82 -7.96 -7.19 -28.58
CA SER A 82 -7.53 -6.45 -29.77
C SER A 82 -6.55 -5.33 -29.41
N GLU A 83 -5.68 -4.93 -30.34
CA GLU A 83 -4.82 -3.76 -30.18
C GLU A 83 -5.64 -2.46 -30.04
N GLU A 84 -6.82 -2.40 -30.67
CA GLU A 84 -7.72 -1.26 -30.56
C GLU A 84 -8.22 -1.11 -29.10
N ASP A 85 -8.66 -2.19 -28.46
CA ASP A 85 -9.11 -2.18 -27.07
C ASP A 85 -7.97 -1.91 -26.10
N LEU A 86 -6.77 -2.46 -26.33
CA LEU A 86 -5.56 -2.10 -25.60
C LEU A 86 -5.32 -0.59 -25.66
N GLY A 87 -5.35 0.01 -26.86
CA GLY A 87 -5.18 1.46 -27.04
C GLY A 87 -6.28 2.31 -26.40
N ARG A 88 -7.51 1.79 -26.31
CA ARG A 88 -8.62 2.45 -25.57
C ARG A 88 -8.35 2.46 -24.05
N ILE A 89 -7.91 1.34 -23.51
CA ILE A 89 -7.53 1.22 -22.08
C ILE A 89 -6.36 2.15 -21.78
N GLU A 90 -5.29 2.10 -22.56
CA GLU A 90 -4.09 2.94 -22.39
C GLU A 90 -4.43 4.43 -22.26
N ARG A 91 -5.34 4.93 -23.09
CA ARG A 91 -5.78 6.33 -23.03
C ARG A 91 -6.66 6.69 -21.84
N ALA A 92 -7.26 5.69 -21.19
CA ALA A 92 -8.24 5.91 -20.12
C ALA A 92 -7.68 5.72 -18.70
N ILE A 93 -6.58 4.99 -18.52
CA ILE A 93 -6.13 4.51 -17.20
C ILE A 93 -5.67 5.58 -16.22
N CYS A 94 -5.22 6.74 -16.70
CA CYS A 94 -4.64 7.80 -15.87
C CYS A 94 -5.28 9.17 -16.18
N PRO A 95 -6.53 9.41 -15.75
CA PRO A 95 -7.27 10.61 -16.10
C PRO A 95 -6.95 11.79 -15.15
N GLY A 96 -5.72 12.30 -15.16
CA GLY A 96 -5.33 13.44 -14.33
C GLY A 96 -4.18 13.15 -13.38
N GLU A 97 -4.14 13.86 -12.25
CA GLU A 97 -3.11 13.79 -11.22
C GLU A 97 -3.42 12.76 -10.14
N GLY A 98 -2.38 12.31 -9.43
CA GLY A 98 -2.45 11.45 -8.26
C GLY A 98 -1.56 10.21 -8.36
N ALA A 99 -1.39 9.54 -7.23
CA ALA A 99 -0.77 8.23 -7.14
C ALA A 99 -1.72 7.13 -7.64
N CYS A 100 -1.24 5.89 -7.73
CA CYS A 100 -2.07 4.75 -8.17
C CYS A 100 -3.41 4.66 -7.43
N GLY A 101 -4.51 4.34 -8.14
CA GLY A 101 -5.86 4.34 -7.55
C GLY A 101 -6.18 3.13 -6.68
N GLY A 102 -5.58 1.95 -6.93
CA GLY A 102 -5.83 0.74 -6.13
C GLY A 102 -5.07 0.74 -4.80
N MET A 103 -5.31 -0.30 -3.97
CA MET A 103 -4.57 -0.52 -2.72
C MET A 103 -3.19 -1.12 -3.01
N TYR A 104 -2.42 -0.39 -3.79
CA TYR A 104 -1.02 -0.63 -4.07
C TYR A 104 -0.16 0.07 -3.02
N THR A 105 1.15 0.18 -3.23
CA THR A 105 2.06 0.66 -2.19
C THR A 105 1.76 2.08 -1.73
N ALA A 106 1.42 3.01 -2.63
CA ALA A 106 1.15 4.39 -2.27
C ALA A 106 -0.04 4.53 -1.31
N ASN A 107 -1.20 3.95 -1.64
CA ASN A 107 -2.39 4.00 -0.78
C ASN A 107 -2.22 3.16 0.49
N THR A 108 -1.49 2.04 0.42
CA THR A 108 -1.13 1.26 1.61
C THR A 108 -0.31 2.09 2.59
N MET A 109 0.74 2.75 2.10
CA MET A 109 1.61 3.57 2.98
C MET A 109 0.92 4.85 3.44
N ALA A 110 0.00 5.43 2.65
CA ALA A 110 -0.83 6.54 3.10
C ALA A 110 -1.76 6.13 4.25
N SER A 111 -2.42 4.96 4.13
CA SER A 111 -3.26 4.39 5.19
C SER A 111 -2.44 4.01 6.43
N ALA A 112 -1.25 3.43 6.22
CA ALA A 112 -0.32 3.12 7.30
C ALA A 112 0.18 4.39 8.01
N ALA A 113 0.47 5.49 7.28
CA ALA A 113 0.89 6.76 7.87
C ALA A 113 -0.21 7.39 8.74
N GLU A 114 -1.48 7.23 8.34
CA GLU A 114 -2.62 7.64 9.15
C GLU A 114 -2.75 6.78 10.42
N ALA A 115 -2.58 5.47 10.30
CA ALA A 115 -2.62 4.54 11.43
C ALA A 115 -1.40 4.67 12.38
N LEU A 116 -0.21 5.03 11.84
CA LEU A 116 0.97 5.43 12.62
C LEU A 116 0.72 6.70 13.45
N GLY A 117 -0.32 7.48 13.12
CA GLY A 117 -0.56 8.78 13.72
C GLY A 117 0.25 9.92 13.11
N MET A 118 1.01 9.69 12.03
CA MET A 118 1.85 10.70 11.37
C MET A 118 1.10 11.59 10.37
N SER A 119 -0.14 11.21 10.00
CA SER A 119 -1.04 11.98 9.15
C SER A 119 -2.30 12.39 9.92
N LEU A 120 -2.93 13.47 9.48
CA LEU A 120 -4.23 13.86 10.01
C LEU A 120 -5.29 12.80 9.68
N PRO A 121 -6.12 12.40 10.66
CA PRO A 121 -7.14 11.38 10.44
C PRO A 121 -8.13 11.75 9.33
N GLY A 122 -8.34 10.82 8.39
CA GLY A 122 -9.18 11.00 7.20
C GLY A 122 -8.48 11.67 6.01
N SER A 123 -7.18 11.97 6.13
CA SER A 123 -6.44 12.64 5.05
C SER A 123 -5.90 11.68 3.98
N ALA A 124 -5.82 10.37 4.24
CA ALA A 124 -5.23 9.41 3.31
C ALA A 124 -6.13 9.10 2.09
N ALA A 125 -7.45 9.06 2.26
CA ALA A 125 -8.36 8.56 1.24
C ALA A 125 -8.77 9.54 0.14
N PRO A 126 -8.97 10.86 0.38
CA PRO A 126 -9.39 11.80 -0.65
C PRO A 126 -8.45 11.80 -1.86
N PRO A 127 -8.97 11.81 -3.12
CA PRO A 127 -8.13 11.80 -4.31
C PRO A 127 -7.36 13.11 -4.51
N ALA A 128 -6.31 13.06 -5.36
CA ALA A 128 -5.44 14.22 -5.60
C ALA A 128 -6.18 15.42 -6.19
N ALA A 129 -7.13 15.18 -7.09
CA ALA A 129 -7.94 16.22 -7.73
C ALA A 129 -9.02 16.82 -6.82
N ASP A 130 -9.20 16.34 -5.59
CA ASP A 130 -10.23 16.82 -4.66
C ASP A 130 -9.77 18.08 -3.92
N ARG A 131 -10.59 19.11 -3.93
CA ARG A 131 -10.31 20.39 -3.22
C ARG A 131 -10.11 20.23 -1.70
N ARG A 132 -10.57 19.13 -1.11
CA ARG A 132 -10.24 18.79 0.29
C ARG A 132 -8.74 18.67 0.52
N ARG A 133 -7.93 18.43 -0.52
CA ARG A 133 -6.46 18.42 -0.41
C ARG A 133 -5.90 19.74 0.10
N ASP A 134 -6.43 20.85 -0.37
CA ASP A 134 -6.03 22.19 0.09
C ASP A 134 -6.34 22.36 1.59
N VAL A 135 -7.49 21.86 2.03
CA VAL A 135 -7.87 21.89 3.45
C VAL A 135 -6.93 21.04 4.30
N TRP A 136 -6.59 19.81 3.82
CA TRP A 136 -5.66 18.93 4.53
C TRP A 136 -4.24 19.51 4.56
N ALA A 137 -3.79 20.16 3.48
CA ALA A 137 -2.50 20.85 3.46
C ALA A 137 -2.45 21.99 4.49
N HIS A 138 -3.47 22.83 4.52
CA HIS A 138 -3.57 23.91 5.51
C HIS A 138 -3.59 23.38 6.95
N ARG A 139 -4.44 22.40 7.24
CA ARG A 139 -4.52 21.78 8.58
C ARG A 139 -3.22 21.08 8.99
N SER A 140 -2.47 20.51 8.03
CA SER A 140 -1.15 19.91 8.32
C SER A 140 -0.15 20.99 8.77
N GLY A 141 -0.19 22.17 8.18
CA GLY A 141 0.59 23.33 8.64
C GLY A 141 0.21 23.78 10.05
N GLU A 142 -1.10 23.84 10.35
CA GLU A 142 -1.58 24.16 11.72
C GLU A 142 -1.14 23.08 12.71
N ALA A 143 -1.21 21.81 12.32
CA ALA A 143 -0.84 20.68 13.19
C ALA A 143 0.66 20.72 13.53
N VAL A 144 1.56 20.98 12.58
CA VAL A 144 3.00 21.06 12.86
C VAL A 144 3.32 22.19 13.84
N VAL A 145 2.65 23.34 13.71
CA VAL A 145 2.81 24.45 14.66
C VAL A 145 2.29 24.08 16.04
N ASN A 146 1.20 23.32 16.12
CA ASN A 146 0.68 22.82 17.38
C ASN A 146 1.64 21.82 18.04
N LEU A 147 2.22 20.89 17.27
CA LEU A 147 3.23 19.94 17.76
C LEU A 147 4.45 20.65 18.36
N LEU A 148 4.94 21.70 17.67
CA LEU A 148 6.04 22.55 18.19
C LEU A 148 5.69 23.18 19.54
N ARG A 149 4.46 23.67 19.71
CA ARG A 149 4.01 24.26 20.99
C ARG A 149 3.88 23.23 22.10
N LEU A 150 3.52 21.99 21.76
CA LEU A 150 3.39 20.89 22.69
C LEU A 150 4.71 20.17 23.00
N GLY A 151 5.76 20.46 22.21
CA GLY A 151 7.05 19.79 22.30
C GLY A 151 6.99 18.33 21.85
N ILE A 152 6.05 17.97 20.97
CA ILE A 152 5.88 16.60 20.45
C ILE A 152 6.72 16.43 19.21
N THR A 153 7.59 15.41 19.19
CA THR A 153 8.45 15.04 18.07
C THR A 153 7.90 13.83 17.29
N ALA A 154 8.54 13.48 16.19
CA ALA A 154 8.15 12.34 15.38
C ALA A 154 8.27 11.01 16.16
N ARG A 155 9.32 10.85 16.98
CA ARG A 155 9.53 9.60 17.77
C ARG A 155 8.58 9.46 18.94
N ASP A 156 8.02 10.56 19.48
CA ASP A 156 6.96 10.48 20.47
C ASP A 156 5.70 9.79 19.90
N ILE A 157 5.48 9.92 18.59
CA ILE A 157 4.36 9.32 17.85
C ILE A 157 4.74 7.93 17.34
N LEU A 158 5.92 7.77 16.73
CA LEU A 158 6.41 6.55 16.09
C LEU A 158 6.84 5.49 17.11
N THR A 159 5.94 5.07 17.97
CA THR A 159 6.14 4.05 18.98
C THR A 159 5.81 2.65 18.47
N LYS A 160 6.22 1.59 19.21
CA LYS A 160 5.86 0.20 18.87
C LYS A 160 4.35 0.04 18.65
N LYS A 161 3.51 0.66 19.50
CA LYS A 161 2.05 0.64 19.38
C LYS A 161 1.57 1.26 18.08
N ALA A 162 2.17 2.36 17.66
CA ALA A 162 1.86 3.02 16.40
C ALA A 162 2.19 2.11 15.19
N PHE A 163 3.34 1.44 15.20
CA PHE A 163 3.69 0.46 14.18
C PHE A 163 2.75 -0.74 14.15
N GLU A 164 2.34 -1.25 15.30
CA GLU A 164 1.35 -2.33 15.39
C GLU A 164 -0.01 -1.90 14.82
N ASN A 165 -0.45 -0.66 15.04
CA ASN A 165 -1.64 -0.09 14.41
C ASN A 165 -1.49 -0.03 12.89
N ALA A 166 -0.33 0.42 12.39
CA ALA A 166 -0.06 0.48 10.95
C ALA A 166 -0.08 -0.90 10.29
N ILE A 167 0.50 -1.91 10.94
CA ILE A 167 0.43 -3.31 10.49
C ILE A 167 -1.02 -3.77 10.47
N ALA A 168 -1.79 -3.56 11.54
CA ALA A 168 -3.20 -3.98 11.62
C ALA A 168 -4.06 -3.38 10.49
N VAL A 169 -3.92 -2.08 10.22
CA VAL A 169 -4.63 -1.41 9.12
C VAL A 169 -4.18 -1.94 7.75
N THR A 170 -2.86 -2.17 7.57
CA THR A 170 -2.32 -2.78 6.35
C THR A 170 -2.91 -4.18 6.11
N MET A 171 -2.98 -5.00 7.15
CA MET A 171 -3.57 -6.35 7.11
C MET A 171 -5.05 -6.30 6.77
N ALA A 172 -5.81 -5.39 7.39
CA ALA A 172 -7.24 -5.23 7.17
C ALA A 172 -7.59 -4.76 5.75
N PHE A 173 -6.77 -3.91 5.13
CA PHE A 173 -6.95 -3.48 3.75
C PHE A 173 -6.45 -4.49 2.71
N GLY A 174 -5.71 -5.53 3.11
CA GLY A 174 -5.02 -6.40 2.16
C GLY A 174 -3.98 -5.61 1.36
N GLY A 175 -3.15 -4.83 2.06
CA GLY A 175 -2.21 -3.87 1.48
C GLY A 175 -1.08 -4.49 0.66
N SER A 176 -0.14 -3.66 0.23
CA SER A 176 1.04 -4.06 -0.53
C SER A 176 2.07 -4.77 0.36
N THR A 177 2.73 -5.81 -0.16
CA THR A 177 3.87 -6.48 0.47
C THR A 177 5.02 -5.51 0.75
N ASN A 178 5.15 -4.44 -0.02
CA ASN A 178 6.13 -3.38 0.20
C ASN A 178 5.99 -2.71 1.58
N ALA A 179 4.80 -2.73 2.18
CA ALA A 179 4.59 -2.17 3.51
C ALA A 179 5.45 -2.86 4.58
N VAL A 180 5.73 -4.16 4.44
CA VAL A 180 6.60 -4.88 5.37
C VAL A 180 8.01 -4.28 5.35
N LEU A 181 8.60 -4.16 4.15
CA LEU A 181 9.91 -3.53 3.98
C LEU A 181 9.92 -2.08 4.51
N HIS A 182 8.90 -1.31 4.16
CA HIS A 182 8.84 0.12 4.47
C HIS A 182 8.63 0.39 5.96
N LEU A 183 7.74 -0.35 6.62
CA LEU A 183 7.52 -0.20 8.06
C LEU A 183 8.76 -0.60 8.87
N LEU A 184 9.47 -1.68 8.47
CA LEU A 184 10.75 -2.05 9.08
C LEU A 184 11.81 -0.96 8.91
N ALA A 185 11.91 -0.34 7.73
CA ALA A 185 12.85 0.73 7.47
C ALA A 185 12.55 1.99 8.30
N ILE A 186 11.27 2.38 8.40
CA ILE A 186 10.83 3.52 9.23
C ILE A 186 11.05 3.22 10.71
N ALA A 187 10.73 2.01 11.18
CA ALA A 187 10.93 1.60 12.56
C ALA A 187 12.40 1.64 12.97
N ARG A 188 13.29 1.23 12.05
CA ARG A 188 14.76 1.34 12.27
C ARG A 188 15.19 2.78 12.48
N GLU A 189 14.73 3.73 11.66
CA GLU A 189 15.03 5.15 11.81
C GLU A 189 14.41 5.73 13.10
N ALA A 190 13.27 5.22 13.52
CA ALA A 190 12.60 5.60 14.75
C ALA A 190 13.20 4.91 16.01
N GLU A 191 14.19 4.02 15.84
CA GLU A 191 14.79 3.21 16.91
C GLU A 191 13.78 2.29 17.62
N VAL A 192 12.77 1.81 16.88
CA VAL A 192 11.74 0.88 17.36
C VAL A 192 12.10 -0.54 16.94
N ASP A 193 12.09 -1.46 17.90
CA ASP A 193 12.29 -2.90 17.66
C ASP A 193 11.04 -3.51 17.01
N LEU A 194 11.01 -3.48 15.67
CA LEU A 194 9.99 -4.10 14.84
C LEU A 194 10.60 -5.26 14.08
N THR A 195 9.93 -6.41 14.09
CA THR A 195 10.42 -7.65 13.46
C THR A 195 9.41 -8.20 12.45
N LEU A 196 9.86 -9.12 11.60
CA LEU A 196 8.95 -9.83 10.68
C LEU A 196 7.88 -10.64 11.41
N ASP A 197 8.19 -11.18 12.61
CA ASP A 197 7.23 -11.94 13.40
C ASP A 197 6.04 -11.10 13.89
N ASP A 198 6.23 -9.79 14.06
CA ASP A 198 5.13 -8.88 14.43
C ASP A 198 4.04 -8.86 13.36
N PHE A 199 4.40 -8.99 12.08
CA PHE A 199 3.44 -9.02 10.98
C PHE A 199 2.55 -10.26 11.03
N ASN A 200 3.12 -11.45 11.25
CA ASN A 200 2.32 -12.67 11.41
C ASN A 200 1.48 -12.61 12.69
N ARG A 201 2.07 -12.24 13.82
CA ARG A 201 1.37 -12.12 15.11
C ARG A 201 0.13 -11.24 15.07
N ILE A 202 0.19 -10.13 14.31
CA ILE A 202 -0.92 -9.20 14.12
C ILE A 202 -1.84 -9.72 13.02
N GLY A 203 -1.30 -10.15 11.88
CA GLY A 203 -2.06 -10.65 10.74
C GLY A 203 -2.94 -11.86 11.06
N ASP A 204 -2.50 -12.74 11.96
CA ASP A 204 -3.29 -13.89 12.43
C ASP A 204 -4.57 -13.48 13.18
N LYS A 205 -4.62 -12.26 13.71
CA LYS A 205 -5.75 -11.74 14.50
C LYS A 205 -6.62 -10.75 13.75
N VAL A 206 -6.04 -10.03 12.80
CA VAL A 206 -6.71 -8.96 12.06
C VAL A 206 -7.25 -9.52 10.75
N PRO A 207 -8.58 -9.56 10.55
CA PRO A 207 -9.16 -10.09 9.32
C PRO A 207 -8.97 -9.12 8.14
N HIS A 208 -8.96 -9.67 6.92
CA HIS A 208 -8.97 -8.89 5.68
C HIS A 208 -10.38 -8.38 5.37
N LEU A 209 -10.55 -7.08 5.32
CA LEU A 209 -11.84 -6.38 5.19
C LEU A 209 -12.02 -5.66 3.85
N GLY A 210 -10.94 -5.15 3.25
CA GLY A 210 -10.98 -4.29 2.07
C GLY A 210 -11.08 -5.06 0.75
N ASP A 211 -12.21 -4.97 0.02
CA ASP A 211 -12.37 -5.57 -1.33
C ASP A 211 -11.72 -4.67 -2.40
N LEU A 212 -10.40 -4.53 -2.34
CA LEU A 212 -9.66 -3.53 -3.09
C LEU A 212 -8.75 -4.13 -4.17
N LYS A 213 -8.63 -3.44 -5.33
CA LYS A 213 -7.65 -3.81 -6.36
C LYS A 213 -6.23 -3.85 -5.75
N PRO A 214 -5.38 -4.82 -6.17
CA PRO A 214 -5.40 -5.58 -7.45
C PRO A 214 -6.25 -6.85 -7.43
N PHE A 215 -6.65 -7.38 -6.28
CA PHE A 215 -7.39 -8.64 -6.20
C PHE A 215 -8.89 -8.46 -6.01
N GLY A 216 -9.31 -7.36 -5.37
CA GLY A 216 -10.70 -6.98 -5.23
C GLY A 216 -11.21 -6.07 -6.36
N GLN A 217 -12.38 -5.47 -6.14
CA GLN A 217 -13.11 -4.74 -7.17
C GLN A 217 -12.93 -3.23 -7.10
N PHE A 218 -12.70 -2.68 -5.89
CA PHE A 218 -12.77 -1.26 -5.60
C PHE A 218 -11.39 -0.59 -5.55
N VAL A 219 -11.38 0.74 -5.52
CA VAL A 219 -10.20 1.59 -5.48
C VAL A 219 -10.24 2.55 -4.30
N MET A 220 -9.16 3.31 -4.04
CA MET A 220 -9.06 4.19 -2.88
C MET A 220 -10.15 5.28 -2.86
N THR A 221 -10.59 5.77 -4.02
CA THR A 221 -11.70 6.73 -4.11
C THR A 221 -13.04 6.14 -3.66
N ASP A 222 -13.22 4.82 -3.74
CA ASP A 222 -14.40 4.15 -3.20
C ASP A 222 -14.32 4.06 -1.67
N VAL A 223 -13.11 3.81 -1.13
CA VAL A 223 -12.86 3.87 0.32
C VAL A 223 -13.17 5.27 0.87
N ASP A 224 -12.75 6.34 0.16
CA ASP A 224 -13.08 7.72 0.52
C ASP A 224 -14.60 7.94 0.63
N ARG A 225 -15.38 7.42 -0.32
CA ARG A 225 -16.86 7.58 -0.33
C ARG A 225 -17.56 6.96 0.87
N VAL A 226 -16.98 5.92 1.45
CA VAL A 226 -17.57 5.22 2.61
C VAL A 226 -16.99 5.67 3.96
N GLY A 227 -16.16 6.73 3.97
CA GLY A 227 -15.65 7.35 5.19
C GLY A 227 -14.15 7.21 5.41
N GLY A 228 -13.42 6.60 4.47
CA GLY A 228 -11.95 6.56 4.47
C GLY A 228 -11.35 5.55 5.44
N VAL A 229 -10.05 5.74 5.72
CA VAL A 229 -9.28 4.90 6.66
C VAL A 229 -9.87 4.88 8.07
N PRO A 230 -10.44 5.98 8.61
CA PRO A 230 -11.04 5.98 9.94
C PRO A 230 -12.12 4.93 10.16
N VAL A 231 -12.85 4.52 9.12
CA VAL A 231 -13.86 3.44 9.19
C VAL A 231 -13.22 2.11 9.63
N VAL A 232 -12.11 1.74 8.99
CA VAL A 232 -11.37 0.53 9.34
C VAL A 232 -10.74 0.67 10.71
N MET A 233 -10.10 1.81 11.01
CA MET A 233 -9.49 2.06 12.31
C MET A 233 -10.51 1.97 13.45
N LYS A 234 -11.72 2.54 13.27
CA LYS A 234 -12.79 2.47 14.27
C LYS A 234 -13.26 1.02 14.51
N ALA A 235 -13.49 0.27 13.43
CA ALA A 235 -13.88 -1.14 13.55
C ALA A 235 -12.83 -1.98 14.28
N LEU A 236 -11.54 -1.76 13.97
CA LEU A 236 -10.43 -2.44 14.65
C LEU A 236 -10.27 -2.00 16.12
N LEU A 237 -10.48 -0.71 16.41
CA LEU A 237 -10.43 -0.18 17.79
C LEU A 237 -11.52 -0.78 18.65
N ASP A 238 -12.76 -0.83 18.16
CA ASP A 238 -13.90 -1.39 18.88
C ASP A 238 -13.74 -2.90 19.17
N ALA A 239 -12.97 -3.58 18.32
CA ALA A 239 -12.62 -4.99 18.50
C ALA A 239 -11.35 -5.21 19.38
N GLY A 240 -10.69 -4.15 19.82
CA GLY A 240 -9.44 -4.25 20.59
C GLY A 240 -8.25 -4.75 19.77
N LEU A 241 -8.27 -4.55 18.45
CA LEU A 241 -7.24 -5.00 17.51
C LEU A 241 -6.20 -3.91 17.18
N ILE A 242 -6.40 -2.67 17.64
CA ILE A 242 -5.43 -1.58 17.58
C ILE A 242 -5.32 -0.85 18.91
N HIS A 243 -4.24 -0.13 19.10
CA HIS A 243 -3.95 0.65 20.30
C HIS A 243 -4.57 2.03 20.21
N GLY A 244 -5.66 2.27 20.94
CA GLY A 244 -6.37 3.54 20.96
C GLY A 244 -5.62 4.66 21.70
N ASP A 245 -4.68 4.31 22.58
CA ASP A 245 -3.87 5.23 23.38
C ASP A 245 -2.60 5.74 22.67
N ALA A 246 -2.34 5.30 21.43
CA ALA A 246 -1.22 5.78 20.63
C ALA A 246 -1.41 7.26 20.26
N LEU A 247 -0.35 8.07 20.47
CA LEU A 247 -0.33 9.50 20.17
C LEU A 247 -0.31 9.76 18.65
N THR A 248 -0.85 10.89 18.24
CA THR A 248 -0.90 11.29 16.82
C THR A 248 -0.47 12.75 16.60
N VAL A 249 -0.28 13.14 15.34
CA VAL A 249 0.06 14.53 14.95
C VAL A 249 -0.98 15.57 15.34
N THR A 250 -2.15 15.19 15.81
CA THR A 250 -3.13 16.13 16.35
C THR A 250 -2.83 16.55 17.79
N GLY A 251 -1.86 15.90 18.45
CA GLY A 251 -1.60 16.01 19.87
C GLY A 251 -2.60 15.23 20.74
N LYS A 252 -3.47 14.44 20.11
CA LYS A 252 -4.46 13.55 20.73
C LYS A 252 -4.16 12.11 20.39
N THR A 253 -4.77 11.19 21.15
CA THR A 253 -4.68 9.76 20.88
C THR A 253 -5.54 9.34 19.67
N VAL A 254 -5.30 8.11 19.19
CA VAL A 254 -6.11 7.49 18.12
C VAL A 254 -7.58 7.41 18.54
N ALA A 255 -7.87 6.98 19.79
CA ALA A 255 -9.23 6.86 20.29
C ALA A 255 -9.95 8.21 20.32
N GLU A 256 -9.31 9.25 20.87
CA GLU A 256 -9.88 10.61 20.93
C GLU A 256 -10.16 11.20 19.55
N ASN A 257 -9.30 10.92 18.56
CA ASN A 257 -9.52 11.36 17.19
C ASN A 257 -10.70 10.63 16.55
N LEU A 258 -10.81 9.32 16.71
CA LEU A 258 -11.90 8.51 16.16
C LEU A 258 -13.24 8.85 16.80
N GLU A 259 -13.27 9.11 18.11
CA GLU A 259 -14.47 9.62 18.80
C GLU A 259 -14.90 10.98 18.23
N GLY A 260 -13.95 11.90 18.01
CA GLY A 260 -14.23 13.24 17.47
C GLY A 260 -14.71 13.23 16.01
N ILE A 261 -14.24 12.29 15.19
CA ILE A 261 -14.67 12.11 13.77
C ILE A 261 -15.98 11.36 13.69
N ASN A 262 -16.18 10.37 14.57
CA ASN A 262 -17.33 9.44 14.57
C ASN A 262 -17.58 8.83 13.17
N PRO A 263 -16.61 8.06 12.62
CA PRO A 263 -16.75 7.50 11.28
C PRO A 263 -17.90 6.49 11.24
N PRO A 264 -18.55 6.30 10.06
CA PRO A 264 -19.60 5.32 9.91
C PRO A 264 -19.09 3.88 10.08
N ASP A 265 -19.99 2.94 10.30
CA ASP A 265 -19.68 1.52 10.26
C ASP A 265 -19.27 1.09 8.84
N PRO A 266 -18.51 -0.02 8.70
CA PRO A 266 -18.20 -0.63 7.41
C PRO A 266 -19.47 -0.86 6.57
N ASP A 267 -19.42 -0.49 5.27
CA ASP A 267 -20.56 -0.57 4.35
C ASP A 267 -20.94 -2.01 3.96
N GLY A 268 -20.12 -2.98 4.34
CA GLY A 268 -20.31 -4.41 4.04
C GLY A 268 -20.01 -4.82 2.61
N LYS A 269 -19.53 -3.90 1.77
CA LYS A 269 -19.22 -4.14 0.36
C LYS A 269 -17.78 -3.74 0.01
N ILE A 270 -17.42 -2.47 0.13
CA ILE A 270 -16.06 -1.95 -0.11
C ILE A 270 -15.18 -2.30 1.07
N ILE A 271 -15.71 -2.07 2.28
CA ILE A 271 -15.10 -2.45 3.56
C ILE A 271 -16.05 -3.44 4.22
N ARG A 272 -15.66 -4.71 4.32
CA ARG A 272 -16.41 -5.77 4.98
C ARG A 272 -16.44 -5.54 6.49
N SER A 273 -17.48 -6.06 7.15
CA SER A 273 -17.53 -6.07 8.61
C SER A 273 -16.60 -7.17 9.18
N LEU A 274 -16.20 -7.02 10.44
CA LEU A 274 -15.44 -8.04 11.17
C LEU A 274 -16.17 -9.38 11.30
N GLN A 275 -17.50 -9.37 11.26
CA GLN A 275 -18.33 -10.58 11.33
C GLN A 275 -18.42 -11.30 9.97
N ASN A 276 -18.17 -10.59 8.87
CA ASN A 276 -18.20 -11.15 7.52
C ASN A 276 -17.00 -10.66 6.69
N PRO A 277 -15.75 -10.96 7.10
CA PRO A 277 -14.56 -10.54 6.41
C PRO A 277 -14.39 -11.28 5.08
N ILE A 278 -13.49 -10.79 4.23
CA ILE A 278 -13.06 -11.49 3.01
C ILE A 278 -12.25 -12.73 3.41
N HIS A 279 -11.26 -12.56 4.30
CA HIS A 279 -10.49 -13.63 4.93
C HIS A 279 -10.43 -13.40 6.43
N LYS A 280 -10.34 -14.48 7.21
CA LYS A 280 -10.29 -14.45 8.68
C LYS A 280 -8.95 -13.91 9.22
N THR A 281 -7.91 -13.93 8.39
CA THR A 281 -6.57 -13.45 8.68
C THR A 281 -6.20 -12.30 7.74
N GLY A 282 -5.12 -11.59 8.03
CA GLY A 282 -4.64 -10.47 7.24
C GLY A 282 -4.21 -10.86 5.82
N GLY A 283 -4.14 -9.85 4.95
CA GLY A 283 -3.84 -10.06 3.53
C GLY A 283 -2.36 -10.24 3.19
N ILE A 284 -1.47 -10.32 4.19
CA ILE A 284 -0.01 -10.50 4.02
C ILE A 284 0.47 -11.52 5.04
N THR A 285 1.35 -12.43 4.62
CA THR A 285 1.96 -13.45 5.47
C THR A 285 3.47 -13.47 5.28
N ILE A 286 4.21 -13.64 6.36
CA ILE A 286 5.65 -13.89 6.34
C ILE A 286 5.89 -15.39 6.33
N LEU A 287 6.64 -15.86 5.34
CA LEU A 287 7.05 -17.26 5.19
C LEU A 287 8.52 -17.41 5.57
N GLN A 288 8.88 -18.59 6.05
CA GLN A 288 10.26 -18.98 6.31
C GLN A 288 10.53 -20.38 5.75
N GLY A 289 11.74 -20.59 5.25
CA GLY A 289 12.12 -21.88 4.68
C GLY A 289 13.54 -21.87 4.15
N SER A 290 13.96 -23.01 3.57
CA SER A 290 15.34 -23.18 3.07
C SER A 290 15.73 -22.18 1.97
N MET A 291 14.78 -21.70 1.16
CA MET A 291 15.03 -20.67 0.15
C MET A 291 15.09 -19.26 0.72
N ALA A 292 14.38 -19.01 1.82
CA ALA A 292 14.30 -17.70 2.46
C ALA A 292 14.43 -17.86 3.98
N PRO A 293 15.63 -18.19 4.50
CA PRO A 293 15.83 -18.43 5.94
C PRO A 293 15.64 -17.16 6.77
N GLU A 294 15.84 -15.99 6.19
CA GLU A 294 15.60 -14.69 6.84
C GLU A 294 14.16 -14.19 6.67
N GLY A 295 13.33 -14.95 5.95
CA GLY A 295 11.93 -14.61 5.71
C GLY A 295 11.64 -14.21 4.26
N ALA A 296 10.41 -14.44 3.84
CA ALA A 296 9.83 -13.97 2.58
C ALA A 296 8.42 -13.43 2.85
N VAL A 297 7.95 -12.54 2.00
CA VAL A 297 6.63 -11.92 2.12
C VAL A 297 5.75 -12.41 1.00
N VAL A 298 4.55 -12.89 1.34
CA VAL A 298 3.53 -13.25 0.36
C VAL A 298 2.25 -12.47 0.62
N LYS A 299 1.61 -12.00 -0.46
CA LYS A 299 0.27 -11.43 -0.40
C LYS A 299 -0.76 -12.54 -0.52
N THR A 300 -1.51 -12.76 0.56
CA THR A 300 -2.55 -13.79 0.65
C THR A 300 -3.95 -13.26 0.34
N ALA A 301 -4.11 -11.94 0.23
CA ALA A 301 -5.39 -11.25 0.02
C ALA A 301 -6.19 -11.67 -1.22
N GLY A 302 -5.59 -12.36 -2.19
CA GLY A 302 -6.25 -12.77 -3.43
C GLY A 302 -6.24 -14.27 -3.71
N PHE A 303 -5.81 -15.07 -2.75
CA PHE A 303 -5.61 -16.51 -2.96
C PHE A 303 -6.20 -17.31 -1.80
N ASP A 304 -6.83 -18.46 -2.17
CA ASP A 304 -7.22 -19.52 -1.23
C ASP A 304 -6.23 -20.71 -1.31
N LEU A 305 -5.04 -20.48 -1.88
CA LEU A 305 -4.04 -21.51 -2.14
C LEU A 305 -3.11 -21.66 -0.93
N GLU A 306 -3.09 -22.85 -0.31
CA GLU A 306 -2.22 -23.15 0.82
C GLU A 306 -0.86 -23.73 0.39
N GLU A 307 -0.78 -24.34 -0.78
CA GLU A 307 0.43 -24.99 -1.30
C GLU A 307 0.54 -24.82 -2.82
N PHE A 308 1.76 -24.55 -3.30
CA PHE A 308 2.09 -24.55 -4.73
C PHE A 308 3.41 -25.27 -4.97
N THR A 309 3.39 -26.22 -5.92
CA THR A 309 4.57 -26.97 -6.33
C THR A 309 4.66 -26.98 -7.85
N GLY A 310 5.84 -26.71 -8.39
CA GLY A 310 6.05 -26.70 -9.83
C GLY A 310 7.51 -26.56 -10.25
N PRO A 311 7.82 -26.75 -11.55
CA PRO A 311 9.16 -26.56 -12.08
C PRO A 311 9.54 -25.07 -12.04
N ALA A 312 10.75 -24.78 -11.58
CA ALA A 312 11.28 -23.43 -11.55
C ALA A 312 11.71 -22.98 -12.97
N ARG A 313 11.20 -21.82 -13.38
CA ARG A 313 11.66 -21.07 -14.56
C ARG A 313 12.45 -19.86 -14.08
N VAL A 314 13.77 -19.94 -14.14
CA VAL A 314 14.66 -18.95 -13.54
C VAL A 314 15.09 -17.93 -14.59
N PHE A 315 14.96 -16.65 -14.24
CA PHE A 315 15.34 -15.50 -15.06
C PHE A 315 16.23 -14.56 -14.22
N GLU A 316 17.16 -13.89 -14.88
CA GLU A 316 18.07 -12.96 -14.21
C GLU A 316 17.52 -11.52 -14.16
N ARG A 317 16.41 -11.28 -14.90
CA ARG A 317 15.74 -9.96 -14.97
C ARG A 317 14.27 -10.10 -15.29
N GLU A 318 13.46 -9.13 -14.84
CA GLU A 318 12.02 -9.03 -15.17
C GLU A 318 11.78 -9.07 -16.70
N ARG A 319 12.61 -8.37 -17.48
CA ARG A 319 12.46 -8.32 -18.93
C ARG A 319 12.58 -9.70 -19.58
N GLU A 320 13.50 -10.53 -19.14
CA GLU A 320 13.66 -11.89 -19.67
C GLU A 320 12.42 -12.76 -19.39
N ALA A 321 11.82 -12.60 -18.20
CA ALA A 321 10.57 -13.27 -17.87
C ALA A 321 9.41 -12.77 -18.75
N MET A 322 9.33 -11.46 -19.02
CA MET A 322 8.34 -10.88 -19.94
C MET A 322 8.49 -11.40 -21.38
N ASP A 323 9.73 -11.50 -21.88
CA ASP A 323 10.02 -12.03 -23.20
C ASP A 323 9.61 -13.52 -23.26
N ALA A 324 9.97 -14.31 -22.23
CA ALA A 324 9.59 -15.73 -22.13
C ALA A 324 8.06 -15.93 -22.05
N LEU A 325 7.34 -15.08 -21.32
CA LEU A 325 5.88 -15.10 -21.27
C LEU A 325 5.28 -14.83 -22.65
N THR A 326 5.80 -13.81 -23.34
CA THR A 326 5.35 -13.41 -24.69
C THR A 326 5.61 -14.50 -25.71
N GLU A 327 6.70 -15.25 -25.59
CA GLU A 327 7.08 -16.36 -26.45
C GLU A 327 6.36 -17.67 -26.11
N GLY A 328 5.48 -17.67 -25.08
CA GLY A 328 4.74 -18.85 -24.64
C GLY A 328 5.60 -19.91 -23.93
N LYS A 329 6.74 -19.51 -23.36
CA LYS A 329 7.68 -20.40 -22.64
C LYS A 329 7.31 -20.58 -21.15
N ILE A 330 6.34 -19.82 -20.64
CA ILE A 330 5.78 -19.93 -19.30
C ILE A 330 4.42 -20.61 -19.42
N SER A 331 4.23 -21.70 -18.67
CA SER A 331 3.03 -22.54 -18.72
C SER A 331 2.37 -22.66 -17.34
N ALA A 332 1.11 -23.09 -17.33
CA ALA A 332 0.42 -23.42 -16.08
C ALA A 332 1.21 -24.46 -15.27
N GLY A 333 1.34 -24.24 -13.97
CA GLY A 333 2.12 -25.04 -13.05
C GLY A 333 3.59 -24.61 -12.88
N ASP A 334 4.06 -23.61 -13.65
CA ASP A 334 5.43 -23.12 -13.50
C ASP A 334 5.58 -22.19 -12.27
N VAL A 335 6.76 -22.24 -11.65
CA VAL A 335 7.24 -21.26 -10.68
C VAL A 335 8.22 -20.33 -11.39
N VAL A 336 7.81 -19.12 -11.69
CA VAL A 336 8.68 -18.08 -12.27
C VAL A 336 9.54 -17.49 -11.17
N VAL A 337 10.87 -17.59 -11.32
CA VAL A 337 11.85 -17.04 -10.37
C VAL A 337 12.65 -15.96 -11.07
N ILE A 338 12.56 -14.73 -10.58
CA ILE A 338 13.32 -13.60 -11.09
C ILE A 338 14.36 -13.22 -10.04
N ARG A 339 15.64 -13.21 -10.42
CA ARG A 339 16.77 -12.94 -9.53
C ARG A 339 17.43 -11.59 -9.87
N TYR A 340 18.22 -11.05 -8.93
CA TYR A 340 19.05 -9.86 -9.08
C TYR A 340 18.30 -8.57 -9.40
N GLU A 341 17.05 -8.48 -9.01
CA GLU A 341 16.26 -7.25 -9.05
C GLU A 341 16.10 -6.61 -7.67
N GLY A 342 16.46 -7.33 -6.61
CA GLY A 342 16.44 -6.87 -5.23
C GLY A 342 17.65 -6.00 -4.84
N PRO A 343 17.71 -5.53 -3.59
CA PRO A 343 18.69 -4.53 -3.15
C PRO A 343 20.15 -5.04 -3.09
N LYS A 344 20.36 -6.36 -3.00
CA LYS A 344 21.72 -6.94 -2.95
C LYS A 344 22.33 -7.24 -4.32
N GLY A 345 21.55 -7.40 -5.36
CA GLY A 345 22.02 -7.84 -6.67
C GLY A 345 21.57 -6.98 -7.84
N GLY A 346 20.64 -6.09 -7.62
CA GLY A 346 20.02 -5.25 -8.63
C GLY A 346 20.07 -3.76 -8.30
N PRO A 347 19.34 -2.95 -9.05
CA PRO A 347 19.27 -1.49 -8.88
C PRO A 347 18.48 -1.04 -7.64
N GLY A 348 18.08 -1.95 -6.80
CA GLY A 348 17.17 -1.77 -5.68
C GLY A 348 15.82 -2.42 -5.94
N MET A 349 14.90 -2.31 -5.00
CA MET A 349 13.60 -2.94 -5.09
C MET A 349 12.78 -2.35 -6.24
N ARG A 350 12.43 -3.18 -7.22
CA ARG A 350 11.58 -2.83 -8.36
C ARG A 350 10.14 -3.30 -8.11
N GLU A 351 9.21 -2.58 -8.72
CA GLU A 351 7.81 -3.02 -8.80
C GLU A 351 7.66 -4.08 -9.88
N MET A 352 7.24 -5.30 -9.52
CA MET A 352 7.01 -6.41 -10.46
C MET A 352 5.59 -6.38 -11.05
N LEU A 353 5.00 -5.19 -11.22
CA LEU A 353 3.64 -5.02 -11.72
C LEU A 353 3.48 -5.41 -13.19
N ALA A 354 4.51 -5.19 -14.02
CA ALA A 354 4.44 -5.49 -15.45
C ALA A 354 4.31 -7.00 -15.66
N ILE A 355 5.22 -7.79 -15.11
CA ILE A 355 5.19 -9.27 -15.27
C ILE A 355 3.99 -9.89 -14.56
N THR A 356 3.63 -9.46 -13.35
CA THR A 356 2.47 -10.00 -12.63
C THR A 356 1.16 -9.70 -13.35
N GLY A 357 0.99 -8.47 -13.86
CA GLY A 357 -0.17 -8.09 -14.65
C GLY A 357 -0.23 -8.85 -15.98
N ALA A 358 0.91 -9.03 -16.66
CA ALA A 358 0.99 -9.76 -17.91
C ALA A 358 0.68 -11.26 -17.75
N ILE A 359 1.18 -11.92 -16.69
CA ILE A 359 0.83 -13.31 -16.36
C ILE A 359 -0.68 -13.43 -16.14
N LYS A 360 -1.28 -12.53 -15.38
CA LYS A 360 -2.73 -12.50 -15.16
C LYS A 360 -3.51 -12.26 -16.46
N GLY A 361 -3.08 -11.29 -17.28
CA GLY A 361 -3.67 -10.98 -18.58
C GLY A 361 -3.58 -12.15 -19.57
N ALA A 362 -2.48 -12.91 -19.56
CA ALA A 362 -2.32 -14.13 -20.32
C ALA A 362 -3.24 -15.27 -19.86
N GLY A 363 -3.94 -15.10 -18.70
CA GLY A 363 -4.85 -16.10 -18.15
C GLY A 363 -4.16 -17.15 -17.28
N LEU A 364 -2.91 -16.88 -16.85
CA LEU A 364 -2.09 -17.77 -16.03
C LEU A 364 -2.03 -17.35 -14.55
N GLY A 365 -2.77 -16.32 -14.15
CA GLY A 365 -2.65 -15.69 -12.84
C GLY A 365 -3.03 -16.57 -11.64
N LYS A 366 -3.71 -17.71 -11.85
CA LYS A 366 -4.01 -18.71 -10.81
C LYS A 366 -3.12 -19.95 -10.88
N ASP A 367 -2.40 -20.12 -11.98
CA ASP A 367 -1.69 -21.33 -12.32
C ASP A 367 -0.17 -21.16 -12.34
N VAL A 368 0.33 -19.96 -12.11
CA VAL A 368 1.76 -19.62 -12.07
C VAL A 368 2.08 -18.87 -10.79
N LEU A 369 3.10 -19.34 -10.06
CA LEU A 369 3.66 -18.61 -8.92
C LEU A 369 4.83 -17.74 -9.39
N LEU A 370 4.90 -16.49 -8.91
CA LEU A 370 6.04 -15.60 -9.11
C LEU A 370 6.82 -15.44 -7.80
N LEU A 371 8.14 -15.59 -7.90
CA LEU A 371 9.09 -15.46 -6.81
C LEU A 371 10.23 -14.51 -7.24
N THR A 372 10.60 -13.58 -6.38
CA THR A 372 11.69 -12.63 -6.64
C THR A 372 12.40 -12.26 -5.35
N ASP A 373 13.63 -11.77 -5.44
CA ASP A 373 14.42 -11.20 -4.35
C ASP A 373 14.06 -9.72 -4.12
#